data_34eab682b3ff3b40543179c17b8fa483
#
_entry.id   34eab682b3ff3b40543179c17b8fa483
#
_cell.length_a   1.000
_cell.length_b   1.000
_cell.length_c   1.000
_cell.angle_alpha   90.00
_cell.angle_beta   90.00
_cell.angle_gamma   90.00
#
_symmetry.space_group_name_H-M   'P 1'
#
loop_
_entity.id
_entity.type
_entity.pdbx_description
1 polymer ?
#
loop_
_entity_poly.entity_id
_entity_poly.type
_entity_poly.pdbx_seq_one_letter_code
_entity_poly.pdbx_strand_id
1 'polypeptide(L)'
;MTLASRIAVMDNGLIRQFAAPETVYEQPADLFVAGFMGSPAMNLVPARVVQDGGIWLEVEDARGNVRLAVPAGSTASVGAHVGRHLQLELRPEIITQQGTQRPSEFLCTFQRPVDVVEPTGPDTMIVFDLGGVEMIARVHPEDRAPIGSLYSFEVNMDKAKLFDPESGKRV
;
A
#
# COMPACT_ATOMS: atom_id res chain seq x y z
N MET A 1 -10.92 -13.27 9.85
CA MET A 1 -10.21 -14.39 9.19
C MET A 1 -11.04 -15.65 9.34
N THR A 2 -11.00 -16.55 8.38
CA THR A 2 -11.87 -17.73 8.30
C THR A 2 -11.42 -18.85 9.23
N LEU A 3 -12.35 -19.75 9.60
CA LEU A 3 -12.03 -20.97 10.34
C LEU A 3 -11.37 -22.06 9.47
N ALA A 4 -11.20 -21.79 8.18
CA ALA A 4 -10.59 -22.71 7.23
C ALA A 4 -9.06 -22.70 7.35
N SER A 5 -8.44 -23.88 7.28
CA SER A 5 -6.98 -24.03 7.25
C SER A 5 -6.35 -23.59 5.93
N ARG A 6 -7.11 -23.62 4.84
CA ARG A 6 -6.71 -23.15 3.50
C ARG A 6 -7.89 -22.51 2.80
N ILE A 7 -7.57 -21.55 1.94
CA ILE A 7 -8.54 -20.90 1.03
C ILE A 7 -8.03 -20.96 -0.41
N ALA A 8 -8.95 -21.09 -1.35
CA ALA A 8 -8.67 -20.97 -2.77
C ALA A 8 -9.25 -19.65 -3.27
N VAL A 9 -8.41 -18.77 -3.78
CA VAL A 9 -8.85 -17.59 -4.53
C VAL A 9 -8.98 -18.02 -5.99
N MET A 10 -10.18 -17.83 -6.55
CA MET A 10 -10.51 -18.26 -7.90
C MET A 10 -10.91 -17.08 -8.77
N ASP A 11 -10.53 -17.15 -10.03
CA ASP A 11 -10.88 -16.20 -11.07
C ASP A 11 -11.24 -16.95 -12.35
N ASN A 12 -12.42 -16.70 -12.90
CA ASN A 12 -12.90 -17.34 -14.14
C ASN A 12 -12.74 -18.87 -14.17
N GLY A 13 -12.97 -19.54 -13.02
CA GLY A 13 -12.87 -21.00 -12.89
C GLY A 13 -11.44 -21.53 -12.67
N LEU A 14 -10.43 -20.67 -12.65
CA LEU A 14 -9.04 -21.02 -12.38
C LEU A 14 -8.63 -20.65 -10.95
N ILE A 15 -7.84 -21.51 -10.31
CA ILE A 15 -7.26 -21.19 -9.00
C ILE A 15 -6.08 -20.26 -9.19
N ARG A 16 -6.18 -19.02 -8.68
CA ARG A 16 -5.11 -18.02 -8.69
C ARG A 16 -4.11 -18.26 -7.56
N GLN A 17 -4.61 -18.62 -6.37
CA GLN A 17 -3.80 -19.02 -5.22
C GLN A 17 -4.56 -19.97 -4.32
N PHE A 18 -3.85 -20.96 -3.75
CA PHE A 18 -4.39 -21.90 -2.77
C PHE A 18 -3.39 -22.04 -1.61
N ALA A 19 -3.68 -21.42 -0.48
CA ALA A 19 -2.78 -21.38 0.67
C ALA A 19 -3.54 -21.14 1.99
N ALA A 20 -2.81 -21.09 3.10
CA ALA A 20 -3.36 -20.62 4.38
C ALA A 20 -3.87 -19.17 4.24
N PRO A 21 -4.94 -18.77 4.95
CA PRO A 21 -5.49 -17.41 4.86
C PRO A 21 -4.45 -16.31 5.09
N GLU A 22 -3.57 -16.49 6.05
CA GLU A 22 -2.47 -15.57 6.36
C GLU A 22 -1.50 -15.44 5.17
N THR A 23 -1.14 -16.56 4.53
CA THR A 23 -0.26 -16.56 3.35
C THR A 23 -0.91 -15.83 2.18
N VAL A 24 -2.22 -16.06 1.94
CA VAL A 24 -2.94 -15.35 0.85
C VAL A 24 -2.98 -13.84 1.14
N TYR A 25 -3.13 -13.46 2.40
CA TYR A 25 -3.14 -12.06 2.81
C TYR A 25 -1.77 -11.41 2.73
N GLU A 26 -0.73 -12.03 3.29
CA GLU A 26 0.61 -11.43 3.40
C GLU A 26 1.46 -11.59 2.15
N GLN A 27 1.21 -12.67 1.39
CA GLN A 27 1.98 -13.04 0.20
C GLN A 27 1.07 -13.34 -0.99
N PRO A 28 0.28 -12.35 -1.45
CA PRO A 28 -0.55 -12.54 -2.62
C PRO A 28 0.31 -12.86 -3.84
N ALA A 29 -0.13 -13.83 -4.64
CA ALA A 29 0.60 -14.30 -5.82
C ALA A 29 0.58 -13.28 -6.95
N ASP A 30 -0.48 -12.49 -7.05
CA ASP A 30 -0.67 -11.48 -8.08
C ASP A 30 -1.63 -10.36 -7.60
N LEU A 31 -1.80 -9.32 -8.43
CA LEU A 31 -2.68 -8.18 -8.19
C LEU A 31 -4.14 -8.57 -7.93
N PHE A 32 -4.64 -9.61 -8.62
CA PHE A 32 -6.01 -10.07 -8.43
C PHE A 32 -6.21 -10.62 -7.02
N VAL A 33 -5.31 -11.52 -6.59
CA VAL A 33 -5.35 -12.08 -5.22
C VAL A 33 -5.16 -10.98 -4.19
N ALA A 34 -4.23 -10.08 -4.44
CA ALA A 34 -3.98 -8.93 -3.59
C ALA A 34 -5.25 -8.10 -3.39
N GLY A 35 -6.00 -7.77 -4.46
CA GLY A 35 -7.26 -6.99 -4.42
C GLY A 35 -8.45 -7.74 -3.81
N PHE A 36 -8.39 -9.08 -3.76
CA PHE A 36 -9.49 -9.89 -3.26
C PHE A 36 -9.61 -9.90 -1.73
N MET A 37 -8.49 -9.70 -1.02
CA MET A 37 -8.41 -9.83 0.44
C MET A 37 -8.29 -8.46 1.10
N GLY A 38 -9.21 -8.18 2.01
CA GLY A 38 -9.20 -6.97 2.84
C GLY A 38 -10.52 -6.20 2.82
N SER A 39 -10.83 -5.54 3.94
CA SER A 39 -11.93 -4.57 4.07
C SER A 39 -11.45 -3.47 5.02
N PRO A 40 -11.24 -2.27 4.52
CA PRO A 40 -11.40 -1.82 3.13
C PRO A 40 -10.43 -2.50 2.15
N ALA A 41 -10.66 -2.31 0.86
CA ALA A 41 -9.75 -2.77 -0.20
C ALA A 41 -8.38 -2.09 -0.06
N MET A 42 -7.35 -2.72 -0.60
CA MET A 42 -6.01 -2.15 -0.61
C MET A 42 -5.92 -0.94 -1.55
N ASN A 43 -4.98 -0.07 -1.24
CA ASN A 43 -4.58 1.01 -2.12
C ASN A 43 -3.62 0.49 -3.19
N LEU A 44 -3.86 0.84 -4.43
CA LEU A 44 -2.98 0.53 -5.56
C LEU A 44 -2.61 1.83 -6.26
N VAL A 45 -1.36 2.22 -6.20
CA VAL A 45 -0.89 3.46 -6.80
C VAL A 45 0.31 3.21 -7.73
N PRO A 46 0.34 3.78 -8.95
CA PRO A 46 1.51 3.69 -9.81
C PRO A 46 2.70 4.41 -9.16
N ALA A 47 3.84 3.73 -9.09
CA ALA A 47 5.09 4.31 -8.59
C ALA A 47 6.22 4.06 -9.59
N ARG A 48 6.93 5.12 -9.96
CA ARG A 48 8.08 5.04 -10.85
C ARG A 48 9.30 4.60 -10.07
N VAL A 49 10.04 3.64 -10.61
CA VAL A 49 11.33 3.24 -10.03
C VAL A 49 12.41 4.23 -10.46
N VAL A 50 13.03 4.90 -9.50
CA VAL A 50 14.09 5.89 -9.76
C VAL A 50 15.40 5.48 -9.07
N GLN A 51 16.52 5.83 -9.71
CA GLN A 51 17.85 5.64 -9.16
C GLN A 51 18.48 7.00 -8.84
N ASP A 52 18.71 7.27 -7.56
CA ASP A 52 19.31 8.50 -7.08
C ASP A 52 19.98 8.24 -5.71
N GLY A 53 21.27 7.94 -5.72
CA GLY A 53 22.01 7.51 -4.53
C GLY A 53 21.53 6.19 -3.92
N GLY A 54 20.55 5.54 -4.55
CA GLY A 54 19.89 4.29 -4.16
C GLY A 54 18.71 4.03 -5.09
N ILE A 55 17.94 2.97 -4.83
CA ILE A 55 16.69 2.67 -5.55
C ILE A 55 15.52 3.16 -4.71
N TRP A 56 14.63 3.92 -5.35
CA TRP A 56 13.46 4.53 -4.73
C TRP A 56 12.21 4.29 -5.57
N LEU A 57 11.07 4.41 -4.93
CA LEU A 57 9.75 4.47 -5.56
C LEU A 57 9.26 5.91 -5.51
N GLU A 58 8.90 6.47 -6.63
CA GLU A 58 8.39 7.83 -6.73
C GLU A 58 6.96 7.82 -7.24
N VAL A 59 6.02 8.29 -6.43
CA VAL A 59 4.64 8.54 -6.86
C VAL A 59 4.58 9.97 -7.39
N GLU A 60 4.28 10.10 -8.67
CA GLU A 60 4.13 11.39 -9.34
C GLU A 60 2.80 12.04 -8.91
N ASP A 61 2.84 13.27 -8.43
CA ASP A 61 1.66 13.97 -7.91
C ASP A 61 1.75 15.48 -8.19
N ALA A 62 0.64 16.08 -8.58
CA ALA A 62 0.56 17.51 -8.89
C ALA A 62 0.89 18.41 -7.69
N ARG A 63 0.72 17.91 -6.47
CA ARG A 63 1.06 18.62 -5.21
C ARG A 63 2.52 18.39 -4.76
N GLY A 64 3.32 17.74 -5.60
CA GLY A 64 4.70 17.35 -5.32
C GLY A 64 4.85 15.84 -5.16
N ASN A 65 5.84 15.29 -5.86
CA ASN A 65 6.13 13.87 -5.87
C ASN A 65 6.41 13.34 -4.46
N VAL A 66 5.96 12.11 -4.19
CA VAL A 66 6.25 11.41 -2.95
C VAL A 66 7.28 10.33 -3.22
N ARG A 67 8.42 10.41 -2.54
CA ARG A 67 9.48 9.43 -2.63
C ARG A 67 9.39 8.45 -1.46
N LEU A 68 9.35 7.17 -1.77
CA LEU A 68 9.16 6.08 -0.82
C LEU A 68 10.35 5.11 -0.91
N ALA A 69 10.74 4.54 0.22
CA ALA A 69 11.77 3.51 0.27
C ALA A 69 11.31 2.23 -0.45
N VAL A 70 12.25 1.51 -1.03
CA VAL A 70 11.96 0.17 -1.55
C VAL A 70 11.83 -0.80 -0.37
N PRO A 71 10.82 -1.70 -0.36
CA PRO A 71 10.67 -2.69 0.70
C PRO A 71 11.93 -3.52 0.93
N ALA A 72 12.16 -3.94 2.17
CA ALA A 72 13.32 -4.74 2.53
C ALA A 72 13.47 -6.00 1.65
N GLY A 73 14.69 -6.27 1.21
CA GLY A 73 14.99 -7.43 0.38
C GLY A 73 14.56 -7.34 -1.09
N SER A 74 13.83 -6.27 -1.49
CA SER A 74 13.33 -6.11 -2.87
C SER A 74 14.22 -5.21 -3.75
N THR A 75 15.31 -4.65 -3.21
CA THR A 75 16.14 -3.68 -3.93
C THR A 75 16.68 -4.22 -5.27
N ALA A 76 17.09 -5.47 -5.31
CA ALA A 76 17.67 -6.07 -6.53
C ALA A 76 16.58 -6.31 -7.60
N SER A 77 15.42 -6.85 -7.23
CA SER A 77 14.30 -7.08 -8.15
C SER A 77 13.72 -5.76 -8.66
N VAL A 78 13.48 -4.80 -7.75
CA VAL A 78 12.98 -3.48 -8.11
C VAL A 78 13.98 -2.69 -8.97
N GLY A 79 15.28 -2.81 -8.68
CA GLY A 79 16.34 -2.16 -9.45
C GLY A 79 16.36 -2.55 -10.93
N ALA A 80 15.91 -3.76 -11.29
CA ALA A 80 15.75 -4.18 -12.68
C ALA A 80 14.67 -3.39 -13.45
N HIS A 81 13.82 -2.65 -12.74
CA HIS A 81 12.71 -1.86 -13.31
C HIS A 81 12.97 -0.34 -13.29
N VAL A 82 14.21 0.11 -13.09
CA VAL A 82 14.56 1.54 -13.11
C VAL A 82 14.03 2.22 -14.39
N GLY A 83 13.34 3.35 -14.20
CA GLY A 83 12.67 4.11 -15.26
C GLY A 83 11.26 3.63 -15.63
N ARG A 84 10.81 2.48 -15.12
CA ARG A 84 9.46 1.93 -15.35
C ARG A 84 8.55 2.22 -14.16
N HIS A 85 7.23 2.13 -14.39
CA HIS A 85 6.24 2.14 -13.32
C HIS A 85 5.96 0.72 -12.85
N LEU A 86 5.85 0.56 -11.55
CA LEU A 86 5.31 -0.61 -10.87
C LEU A 86 4.00 -0.24 -10.18
N GLN A 87 3.16 -1.21 -9.92
CA GLN A 87 1.97 -1.03 -9.10
C GLN A 87 2.36 -1.24 -7.64
N LEU A 88 2.33 -0.17 -6.86
CA LEU A 88 2.61 -0.20 -5.43
C LEU A 88 1.31 -0.49 -4.67
N GLU A 89 1.31 -1.57 -3.90
CA GLU A 89 0.24 -1.95 -3.00
C GLU A 89 0.54 -1.46 -1.59
N LEU A 90 -0.39 -0.68 -1.04
CA LEU A 90 -0.35 -0.17 0.33
C LEU A 90 -1.67 -0.48 1.03
N ARG A 91 -1.64 -1.38 2.01
CA ARG A 91 -2.84 -1.67 2.79
C ARG A 91 -3.19 -0.50 3.70
N PRO A 92 -4.48 -0.23 3.96
CA PRO A 92 -4.89 0.89 4.82
C PRO A 92 -4.21 0.89 6.19
N GLU A 93 -4.00 -0.28 6.79
CA GLU A 93 -3.39 -0.41 8.12
C GLU A 93 -1.88 -0.15 8.18
N ILE A 94 -1.19 -0.05 7.04
CA ILE A 94 0.22 0.35 7.00
C ILE A 94 0.41 1.84 6.75
N ILE A 95 -0.68 2.56 6.53
CA ILE A 95 -0.70 4.03 6.39
C ILE A 95 -1.40 4.59 7.61
N THR A 96 -0.65 5.28 8.46
CA THR A 96 -1.15 5.80 9.74
C THR A 96 -0.78 7.27 9.92
N GLN A 97 -1.11 7.84 11.07
CA GLN A 97 -0.56 9.14 11.46
C GLN A 97 0.95 9.03 11.70
N GLN A 98 1.67 10.07 11.31
CA GLN A 98 3.10 10.17 11.57
C GLN A 98 3.43 10.03 13.07
N GLY A 99 4.40 9.17 13.38
CA GLY A 99 4.90 8.94 14.73
C GLY A 99 4.10 7.89 15.53
N THR A 100 3.12 7.20 14.92
CA THR A 100 2.33 6.17 15.62
C THR A 100 2.80 4.74 15.33
N GLN A 101 3.63 4.53 14.31
CA GLN A 101 4.18 3.22 14.00
C GLN A 101 5.42 2.88 14.82
N ARG A 102 5.73 1.60 14.93
CA ARG A 102 6.99 1.15 15.53
C ARG A 102 8.16 1.62 14.65
N PRO A 103 9.27 2.08 15.24
CA PRO A 103 10.44 2.51 14.48
C PRO A 103 10.90 1.45 13.48
N SER A 104 11.11 1.85 12.24
CA SER A 104 11.69 1.08 11.16
C SER A 104 12.46 2.03 10.24
N GLU A 105 13.55 1.58 9.65
CA GLU A 105 14.30 2.33 8.64
C GLU A 105 13.57 2.50 7.30
N PHE A 106 12.44 1.78 7.14
CA PHE A 106 11.59 1.84 5.95
C PHE A 106 10.31 2.64 6.18
N LEU A 107 10.23 3.45 7.24
CA LEU A 107 9.15 4.41 7.44
C LEU A 107 9.36 5.61 6.52
N CYS A 108 8.32 5.93 5.75
CA CYS A 108 8.30 7.12 4.91
C CYS A 108 7.14 8.01 5.33
N THR A 109 7.35 9.33 5.31
CA THR A 109 6.34 10.31 5.69
C THR A 109 6.03 11.24 4.52
N PHE A 110 4.77 11.63 4.42
CA PHE A 110 4.32 12.63 3.45
C PHE A 110 3.07 13.34 3.97
N GLN A 111 2.71 14.46 3.34
CA GLN A 111 1.53 15.23 3.71
C GLN A 111 0.55 15.32 2.55
N ARG A 112 -0.74 15.12 2.83
CA ARG A 112 -1.84 15.31 1.88
C ARG A 112 -3.06 15.87 2.59
N PRO A 113 -3.91 16.64 1.88
CA PRO A 113 -5.20 17.05 2.41
C PRO A 113 -6.08 15.84 2.69
N VAL A 114 -6.90 15.94 3.71
CA VAL A 114 -7.93 14.94 4.03
C VAL A 114 -9.17 15.21 3.18
N ASP A 115 -9.59 14.24 2.40
CA ASP A 115 -10.79 14.37 1.55
C ASP A 115 -12.05 13.87 2.29
N VAL A 116 -11.96 12.71 2.98
CA VAL A 116 -13.07 12.13 3.75
C VAL A 116 -12.55 11.56 5.07
N VAL A 117 -13.40 11.57 6.08
CA VAL A 117 -13.16 10.95 7.40
C VAL A 117 -14.34 10.06 7.75
N GLU A 118 -14.09 8.76 7.91
CA GLU A 118 -15.10 7.76 8.24
C GLU A 118 -14.76 7.07 9.56
N PRO A 119 -15.38 7.45 10.68
CA PRO A 119 -15.24 6.72 11.94
C PRO A 119 -15.92 5.35 11.86
N THR A 120 -15.19 4.28 12.16
CA THR A 120 -15.71 2.89 12.16
C THR A 120 -15.90 2.32 13.57
N GLY A 121 -15.69 3.14 14.59
CA GLY A 121 -15.72 2.77 16.00
C GLY A 121 -14.31 2.51 16.53
N PRO A 122 -13.71 1.32 16.29
CA PRO A 122 -12.35 1.03 16.78
C PRO A 122 -11.26 1.80 16.04
N ASP A 123 -11.52 2.22 14.80
CA ASP A 123 -10.60 2.94 13.94
C ASP A 123 -11.31 4.09 13.23
N THR A 124 -10.53 4.94 12.56
CA THR A 124 -11.02 5.93 11.60
C THR A 124 -10.34 5.71 10.27
N MET A 125 -11.14 5.66 9.18
CA MET A 125 -10.59 5.68 7.83
C MET A 125 -10.47 7.13 7.37
N ILE A 126 -9.28 7.48 6.89
CA ILE A 126 -9.02 8.78 6.26
C ILE A 126 -8.79 8.52 4.78
N VAL A 127 -9.61 9.17 3.94
CA VAL A 127 -9.47 9.14 2.48
C VAL A 127 -8.71 10.39 2.04
N PHE A 128 -7.77 10.21 1.13
CA PHE A 128 -6.94 11.27 0.55
C PHE A 128 -6.50 10.90 -0.87
N ASP A 129 -6.13 11.89 -1.66
CA ASP A 129 -5.56 11.66 -3.01
C ASP A 129 -4.04 11.56 -2.96
N LEU A 130 -3.48 10.58 -3.68
CA LEU A 130 -2.05 10.45 -3.94
C LEU A 130 -1.82 10.02 -5.38
N GLY A 131 -1.20 10.89 -6.17
CA GLY A 131 -0.94 10.62 -7.59
C GLY A 131 -2.20 10.46 -8.44
N GLY A 132 -3.31 11.11 -8.08
CA GLY A 132 -4.60 10.99 -8.75
C GLY A 132 -5.36 9.70 -8.39
N VAL A 133 -4.92 8.98 -7.37
CA VAL A 133 -5.58 7.78 -6.86
C VAL A 133 -6.14 8.06 -5.48
N GLU A 134 -7.41 7.69 -5.26
CA GLU A 134 -8.01 7.71 -3.94
C GLU A 134 -7.37 6.64 -3.05
N MET A 135 -6.81 7.09 -1.94
CA MET A 135 -6.10 6.25 -0.96
C MET A 135 -6.86 6.25 0.36
N ILE A 136 -6.80 5.14 1.07
CA ILE A 136 -7.40 4.99 2.40
C ILE A 136 -6.27 4.71 3.40
N ALA A 137 -6.21 5.52 4.46
CA ALA A 137 -5.40 5.26 5.64
C ALA A 137 -6.29 4.80 6.79
N ARG A 138 -5.76 3.93 7.66
CA ARG A 138 -6.41 3.48 8.87
C ARG A 138 -5.68 4.05 10.08
N VAL A 139 -6.34 4.94 10.82
CA VAL A 139 -5.76 5.65 11.95
C VAL A 139 -6.57 5.40 13.23
N HIS A 140 -5.94 5.66 14.38
CA HIS A 140 -6.66 5.61 15.65
C HIS A 140 -7.76 6.70 15.68
N PRO A 141 -8.90 6.48 16.33
CA PRO A 141 -10.01 7.47 16.37
C PRO A 141 -9.60 8.85 16.90
N GLU A 142 -8.59 8.91 17.78
CA GLU A 142 -8.07 10.15 18.34
C GLU A 142 -7.17 10.92 17.37
N ASP A 143 -6.63 10.24 16.35
CA ASP A 143 -5.68 10.78 15.37
C ASP A 143 -6.39 11.37 14.12
N ARG A 144 -7.71 11.45 14.14
CA ARG A 144 -8.48 12.03 13.03
C ARG A 144 -8.21 13.53 12.87
N ALA A 145 -8.27 13.99 11.63
CA ALA A 145 -8.14 15.40 11.29
C ALA A 145 -9.40 15.92 10.57
N PRO A 146 -9.65 17.23 10.59
CA PRO A 146 -10.75 17.83 9.82
C PRO A 146 -10.57 17.63 8.32
N ILE A 147 -11.70 17.46 7.60
CA ILE A 147 -11.71 17.44 6.13
C ILE A 147 -11.10 18.75 5.61
N GLY A 148 -10.27 18.64 4.57
CA GLY A 148 -9.55 19.73 3.93
C GLY A 148 -8.26 20.14 4.66
N SER A 149 -8.01 19.65 5.88
CA SER A 149 -6.75 19.93 6.58
C SER A 149 -5.60 19.11 6.03
N LEU A 150 -4.39 19.66 6.08
CA LEU A 150 -3.17 18.95 5.72
C LEU A 150 -2.83 17.94 6.85
N TYR A 151 -2.71 16.66 6.47
CA TYR A 151 -2.45 15.57 7.40
C TYR A 151 -1.10 14.93 7.10
N SER A 152 -0.34 14.62 8.16
CA SER A 152 0.96 13.96 8.06
C SER A 152 0.78 12.45 8.16
N PHE A 153 0.90 11.77 7.03
CA PHE A 153 0.86 10.32 6.94
C PHE A 153 2.24 9.71 7.13
N GLU A 154 2.26 8.51 7.69
CA GLU A 154 3.43 7.65 7.79
C GLU A 154 3.08 6.29 7.21
N VAL A 155 3.91 5.78 6.31
CA VAL A 155 3.74 4.48 5.67
C VAL A 155 4.92 3.57 5.98
N ASN A 156 4.61 2.32 6.38
CA ASN A 156 5.62 1.29 6.61
C ASN A 156 5.88 0.49 5.34
N MET A 157 6.94 0.84 4.65
CA MET A 157 7.31 0.22 3.38
C MET A 157 7.80 -1.23 3.51
N ASP A 158 8.17 -1.73 4.70
CA ASP A 158 8.46 -3.15 4.93
C ASP A 158 7.28 -4.07 4.58
N LYS A 159 6.07 -3.53 4.72
CA LYS A 159 4.82 -4.27 4.47
C LYS A 159 4.23 -4.02 3.10
N ALA A 160 4.78 -3.08 2.34
CA ALA A 160 4.34 -2.78 0.98
C ALA A 160 4.65 -3.94 0.02
N LYS A 161 3.86 -4.06 -1.04
CA LYS A 161 4.09 -5.02 -2.11
C LYS A 161 4.17 -4.30 -3.45
N LEU A 162 4.91 -4.89 -4.37
CA LEU A 162 5.10 -4.35 -5.71
C LEU A 162 4.71 -5.38 -6.74
N PHE A 163 4.01 -4.93 -7.78
CA PHE A 163 3.56 -5.77 -8.86
C PHE A 163 3.91 -5.13 -10.20
N ASP A 164 4.24 -5.97 -11.16
CA ASP A 164 4.36 -5.56 -12.54
C ASP A 164 2.95 -5.31 -13.12
N PRO A 165 2.66 -4.12 -13.64
CA PRO A 165 1.31 -3.76 -14.07
C PRO A 165 0.83 -4.53 -15.30
N GLU A 166 1.73 -5.06 -16.13
CA GLU A 166 1.38 -5.80 -17.36
C GLU A 166 1.05 -7.25 -17.06
N SER A 167 1.89 -7.93 -16.27
CA SER A 167 1.69 -9.33 -15.93
C SER A 167 0.85 -9.55 -14.68
N GLY A 168 0.67 -8.51 -13.86
CA GLY A 168 0.02 -8.59 -12.54
C GLY A 168 0.86 -9.35 -11.51
N LYS A 169 2.05 -9.84 -11.85
CA LYS A 169 2.87 -10.66 -10.97
C LYS A 169 3.64 -9.80 -9.97
N ARG A 170 3.89 -10.38 -8.81
CA ARG A 170 4.71 -9.75 -7.77
C ARG A 170 6.17 -9.64 -8.24
N VAL A 171 6.79 -8.49 -7.94
CA VAL A 171 8.21 -8.14 -8.21
C VAL A 171 9.09 -8.51 -7.03
#